data_067e0a028c33018e0834682f406611d5
#
_entry.id   067e0a028c33018e0834682f406611d5
#
_cell.length_a   1.000
_cell.length_b   1.000
_cell.length_c   1.000
_cell.angle_alpha   90.00
_cell.angle_beta   90.00
_cell.angle_gamma   90.00
#
_symmetry.space_group_name_H-M   'P 1'
#
loop_
_entity.id
_entity.type
_entity.pdbx_description
1 polymer ?
#
loop_
_entity_poly.entity_id
_entity_poly.type
_entity_poly.pdbx_seq_one_letter_code
_entity_poly.pdbx_strand_id
1 'polypeptide(L)'
;MYKLCVFAGTADGRALIRWLAPQAQVLACAATEYGGELLEEIPGVEVSAGRLDREAMENLFRQRRFDCVVDATHPYAPIVTENIHSACEETVTPYLRLTRDGGVPENCLWADSTAQAVEMLKSIPGNIFLTTGSKELKAYTALPDFAQRVYARVLPVEGSLAACREAGLPAAHTYGMQGPFSEELNVA
;
A
#
# COMPACT_ATOMS: atom_id res chain seq x y z
N MET A 1 -17.47 8.57 -24.45
CA MET A 1 -17.31 7.90 -23.16
C MET A 1 -15.86 8.06 -22.76
N TYR A 2 -15.58 8.56 -21.57
CA TYR A 2 -14.21 8.80 -21.11
C TYR A 2 -13.44 7.47 -20.99
N LYS A 3 -12.15 7.52 -21.27
CA LYS A 3 -11.21 6.41 -21.19
C LYS A 3 -10.20 6.66 -20.07
N LEU A 4 -10.28 5.94 -19.00
CA LEU A 4 -9.53 6.18 -17.77
C LEU A 4 -8.58 5.02 -17.48
N CYS A 5 -7.39 5.35 -16.98
CA CYS A 5 -6.48 4.37 -16.38
C CYS A 5 -6.42 4.63 -14.88
N VAL A 6 -6.68 3.61 -14.05
CA VAL A 6 -6.68 3.75 -12.60
C VAL A 6 -5.68 2.78 -11.99
N PHE A 7 -4.62 3.31 -11.39
CA PHE A 7 -3.68 2.51 -10.62
C PHE A 7 -4.25 2.28 -9.22
N ALA A 8 -4.73 1.05 -8.98
CA ALA A 8 -5.40 0.68 -7.75
C ALA A 8 -4.45 -0.03 -6.77
N GLY A 9 -4.40 0.43 -5.54
CA GLY A 9 -3.61 -0.18 -4.46
C GLY A 9 -4.31 -0.09 -3.11
N THR A 10 -5.51 0.51 -3.09
CA THR A 10 -6.27 0.78 -1.86
C THR A 10 -7.74 0.38 -2.01
N ALA A 11 -8.44 0.28 -0.87
CA ALA A 11 -9.89 0.08 -0.86
C ALA A 11 -10.63 1.24 -1.57
N ASP A 12 -10.13 2.47 -1.41
CA ASP A 12 -10.73 3.65 -2.03
C ASP A 12 -10.54 3.64 -3.55
N GLY A 13 -9.37 3.17 -4.03
CA GLY A 13 -9.15 2.95 -5.46
C GLY A 13 -10.15 1.95 -6.05
N ARG A 14 -10.45 0.85 -5.35
CA ARG A 14 -11.47 -0.10 -5.78
C ARG A 14 -12.87 0.49 -5.75
N ALA A 15 -13.20 1.28 -4.71
CA ALA A 15 -14.49 1.97 -4.64
C ALA A 15 -14.66 2.98 -5.79
N LEU A 16 -13.61 3.74 -6.11
CA LEU A 16 -13.60 4.64 -7.25
C LEU A 16 -13.83 3.88 -8.58
N ILE A 17 -13.14 2.77 -8.79
CA ILE A 17 -13.30 1.95 -10.01
C ILE A 17 -14.74 1.44 -10.14
N ARG A 18 -15.35 0.93 -9.06
CA ARG A 18 -16.76 0.51 -9.07
C ARG A 18 -17.70 1.65 -9.44
N TRP A 19 -17.42 2.85 -8.98
CA TRP A 19 -18.23 4.02 -9.29
C TRP A 19 -18.03 4.49 -10.75
N LEU A 20 -16.81 4.38 -11.30
CA LEU A 20 -16.50 4.78 -12.68
C LEU A 20 -16.96 3.76 -13.73
N ALA A 21 -16.97 2.48 -13.43
CA ALA A 21 -17.24 1.39 -14.36
C ALA A 21 -18.50 1.57 -15.21
N PRO A 22 -19.67 2.02 -14.68
CA PRO A 22 -20.86 2.26 -15.47
C PRO A 22 -20.82 3.53 -16.33
N GLN A 23 -19.84 4.42 -16.13
CA GLN A 23 -19.80 5.77 -16.69
C GLN A 23 -18.63 5.97 -17.67
N ALA A 24 -17.59 5.15 -17.60
CA ALA A 24 -16.36 5.30 -18.36
C ALA A 24 -15.78 3.94 -18.78
N GLN A 25 -14.91 3.93 -19.77
CA GLN A 25 -14.05 2.79 -20.06
C GLN A 25 -12.87 2.84 -19.09
N VAL A 26 -12.77 1.85 -18.21
CA VAL A 26 -11.76 1.83 -17.17
C VAL A 26 -10.77 0.69 -17.41
N LEU A 27 -9.49 1.04 -17.52
CA LEU A 27 -8.38 0.10 -17.32
C LEU A 27 -7.91 0.23 -15.87
N ALA A 28 -8.06 -0.82 -15.09
CA ALA A 28 -7.59 -0.88 -13.71
C ALA A 28 -6.25 -1.62 -13.63
N CYS A 29 -5.22 -0.95 -13.13
CA CYS A 29 -3.88 -1.51 -12.98
C CYS A 29 -3.62 -1.88 -11.52
N ALA A 30 -3.20 -3.13 -11.27
CA ALA A 30 -2.78 -3.62 -9.95
C ALA A 30 -1.34 -4.14 -9.99
N ALA A 31 -0.57 -3.89 -8.93
CA ALA A 31 0.83 -4.30 -8.85
C ALA A 31 1.02 -5.81 -8.57
N THR A 32 -0.04 -6.52 -8.16
CA THR A 32 -0.02 -7.94 -7.78
C THR A 32 -1.18 -8.69 -8.42
N GLU A 33 -1.00 -10.00 -8.63
CA GLU A 33 -2.06 -10.89 -9.13
C GLU A 33 -3.30 -10.83 -8.21
N TYR A 34 -3.12 -10.95 -6.90
CA TYR A 34 -4.22 -10.84 -5.94
C TYR A 34 -4.98 -9.49 -6.04
N GLY A 35 -4.25 -8.38 -6.24
CA GLY A 35 -4.88 -7.09 -6.51
C GLY A 35 -5.70 -7.09 -7.80
N GLY A 36 -5.21 -7.80 -8.82
CA GLY A 36 -5.92 -8.01 -10.09
C GLY A 36 -7.21 -8.80 -9.91
N GLU A 37 -7.16 -9.95 -9.23
CA GLU A 37 -8.33 -10.78 -8.93
C GLU A 37 -9.47 -9.98 -8.27
N LEU A 38 -9.14 -9.12 -7.29
CA LEU A 38 -10.12 -8.25 -6.63
C LEU A 38 -10.74 -7.20 -7.56
N LEU A 39 -10.07 -6.84 -8.64
CA LEU A 39 -10.56 -5.89 -9.64
C LEU A 39 -11.39 -6.58 -10.73
N GLU A 40 -11.08 -7.83 -11.06
CA GLU A 40 -11.82 -8.66 -12.01
C GLU A 40 -13.27 -8.94 -11.55
N GLU A 41 -13.53 -8.88 -10.24
CA GLU A 41 -14.87 -8.95 -9.67
C GLU A 41 -15.76 -7.76 -10.06
N ILE A 42 -15.20 -6.67 -10.63
CA ILE A 42 -15.95 -5.47 -10.98
C ILE A 42 -16.39 -5.55 -12.45
N PRO A 43 -17.69 -5.67 -12.74
CA PRO A 43 -18.18 -5.81 -14.11
C PRO A 43 -17.82 -4.61 -14.99
N GLY A 44 -17.40 -4.88 -16.23
CA GLY A 44 -17.13 -3.84 -17.23
C GLY A 44 -15.79 -3.13 -17.10
N VAL A 45 -14.90 -3.64 -16.25
CA VAL A 45 -13.54 -3.13 -16.06
C VAL A 45 -12.54 -4.02 -16.77
N GLU A 46 -11.63 -3.44 -17.54
CA GLU A 46 -10.44 -4.12 -18.04
C GLU A 46 -9.37 -4.11 -16.95
N VAL A 47 -8.75 -5.26 -16.66
CA VAL A 47 -7.76 -5.39 -15.60
C VAL A 47 -6.38 -5.69 -16.17
N SER A 48 -5.37 -5.01 -15.65
CA SER A 48 -3.95 -5.30 -15.91
C SER A 48 -3.25 -5.56 -14.57
N ALA A 49 -2.89 -6.80 -14.33
CA ALA A 49 -2.13 -7.22 -13.16
C ALA A 49 -0.64 -7.31 -13.49
N GLY A 50 0.20 -6.84 -12.57
CA GLY A 50 1.64 -6.84 -12.69
C GLY A 50 2.24 -5.45 -12.45
N ARG A 51 3.54 -5.45 -12.08
CA ARG A 51 4.26 -4.19 -11.89
C ARG A 51 4.64 -3.60 -13.24
N LEU A 52 4.29 -2.34 -13.43
CA LEU A 52 4.74 -1.54 -14.55
C LEU A 52 5.86 -0.62 -14.07
N ASP A 53 6.96 -0.58 -14.79
CA ASP A 53 7.95 0.48 -14.64
C ASP A 53 7.53 1.72 -15.42
N ARG A 54 8.29 2.81 -15.31
CA ARG A 54 8.00 4.07 -15.97
C ARG A 54 7.86 3.92 -17.49
N GLU A 55 8.78 3.22 -18.13
CA GLU A 55 8.79 3.04 -19.58
C GLU A 55 7.55 2.27 -20.08
N ALA A 56 7.18 1.20 -19.37
CA ALA A 56 5.97 0.45 -19.65
C ALA A 56 4.70 1.31 -19.49
N MET A 57 4.65 2.19 -18.48
CA MET A 57 3.55 3.14 -18.29
C MET A 57 3.47 4.15 -19.43
N GLU A 58 4.60 4.74 -19.85
CA GLU A 58 4.65 5.67 -20.99
C GLU A 58 4.14 5.03 -22.28
N ASN A 59 4.60 3.80 -22.56
CA ASN A 59 4.17 3.02 -23.72
C ASN A 59 2.67 2.74 -23.67
N LEU A 60 2.15 2.34 -22.51
CA LEU A 60 0.74 2.10 -22.29
C LEU A 60 -0.10 3.39 -22.56
N PHE A 61 0.34 4.53 -22.03
CA PHE A 61 -0.39 5.80 -22.18
C PHE A 61 -0.40 6.27 -23.62
N ARG A 62 0.73 6.18 -24.33
CA ARG A 62 0.81 6.54 -25.78
C ARG A 62 -0.07 5.64 -26.64
N GLN A 63 -0.11 4.34 -26.35
CA GLN A 63 -0.91 3.38 -27.14
C GLN A 63 -2.41 3.51 -26.88
N ARG A 64 -2.79 3.66 -25.62
CA ARG A 64 -4.20 3.62 -25.20
C ARG A 64 -4.88 4.98 -25.22
N ARG A 65 -4.13 6.07 -25.14
CA ARG A 65 -4.62 7.47 -25.17
C ARG A 65 -5.75 7.69 -24.18
N PHE A 66 -5.43 7.65 -22.90
CA PHE A 66 -6.38 7.89 -21.82
C PHE A 66 -6.73 9.38 -21.72
N ASP A 67 -7.98 9.68 -21.41
CA ASP A 67 -8.42 11.04 -21.10
C ASP A 67 -7.89 11.49 -19.74
N CYS A 68 -7.65 10.53 -18.81
CA CYS A 68 -7.04 10.80 -17.53
C CYS A 68 -6.45 9.53 -16.92
N VAL A 69 -5.35 9.67 -16.21
CA VAL A 69 -4.75 8.65 -15.34
C VAL A 69 -5.00 9.02 -13.89
N VAL A 70 -5.56 8.08 -13.13
CA VAL A 70 -5.82 8.25 -11.70
C VAL A 70 -4.88 7.37 -10.89
N ASP A 71 -4.07 8.00 -10.05
CA ASP A 71 -3.23 7.31 -9.09
C ASP A 71 -3.96 7.14 -7.75
N ALA A 72 -4.47 5.94 -7.50
CA ALA A 72 -5.08 5.52 -6.25
C ALA A 72 -4.22 4.47 -5.52
N THR A 73 -2.90 4.53 -5.71
CA THR A 73 -1.94 3.67 -5.02
C THR A 73 -1.80 4.06 -3.55
N HIS A 74 -1.21 3.14 -2.77
CA HIS A 74 -1.04 3.37 -1.34
C HIS A 74 -0.14 4.60 -1.06
N PRO A 75 -0.44 5.46 -0.08
CA PRO A 75 0.39 6.62 0.26
C PRO A 75 1.86 6.28 0.54
N TYR A 76 2.14 5.08 1.04
CA TYR A 76 3.50 4.59 1.33
C TYR A 76 4.16 3.87 0.14
N ALA A 77 3.73 4.15 -1.08
CA ALA A 77 4.31 3.64 -2.31
C ALA A 77 4.85 4.78 -3.20
N PRO A 78 5.82 5.61 -2.73
CA PRO A 78 6.25 6.82 -3.43
C PRO A 78 6.85 6.53 -4.81
N ILE A 79 7.55 5.42 -4.97
CA ILE A 79 8.20 5.06 -6.24
C ILE A 79 7.18 4.90 -7.38
N VAL A 80 6.08 4.17 -7.14
CA VAL A 80 5.05 3.99 -8.18
C VAL A 80 4.33 5.29 -8.47
N THR A 81 4.04 6.10 -7.45
CA THR A 81 3.45 7.44 -7.63
C THR A 81 4.32 8.32 -8.51
N GLU A 82 5.63 8.36 -8.25
CA GLU A 82 6.60 9.11 -9.05
C GLU A 82 6.65 8.61 -10.50
N ASN A 83 6.67 7.30 -10.70
CA ASN A 83 6.67 6.71 -12.05
C ASN A 83 5.40 7.06 -12.82
N ILE A 84 4.21 6.99 -12.19
CA ILE A 84 2.94 7.35 -12.83
C ILE A 84 2.95 8.83 -13.20
N HIS A 85 3.32 9.70 -12.26
CA HIS A 85 3.38 11.15 -12.49
C HIS A 85 4.31 11.51 -13.65
N SER A 86 5.56 11.01 -13.61
CA SER A 86 6.55 11.24 -14.65
C SER A 86 6.12 10.71 -16.03
N ALA A 87 5.47 9.53 -16.08
CA ALA A 87 4.95 8.97 -17.33
C ALA A 87 3.79 9.81 -17.88
N CYS A 88 2.94 10.37 -17.01
CA CYS A 88 1.87 11.29 -17.42
C CYS A 88 2.43 12.59 -17.97
N GLU A 89 3.45 13.18 -17.35
CA GLU A 89 4.12 14.38 -17.86
C GLU A 89 4.73 14.15 -19.24
N GLU A 90 5.49 13.06 -19.40
CA GLU A 90 6.17 12.71 -20.65
C GLU A 90 5.17 12.45 -21.81
N THR A 91 4.01 11.92 -21.50
CA THR A 91 2.97 11.59 -22.50
C THR A 91 1.89 12.66 -22.63
N VAL A 92 2.01 13.75 -21.88
CA VAL A 92 1.02 14.84 -21.81
C VAL A 92 -0.38 14.30 -21.50
N THR A 93 -0.46 13.31 -20.63
CA THR A 93 -1.71 12.69 -20.19
C THR A 93 -2.17 13.32 -18.87
N PRO A 94 -3.43 13.76 -18.75
CA PRO A 94 -3.95 14.31 -17.49
C PRO A 94 -3.80 13.33 -16.32
N TYR A 95 -3.32 13.85 -15.18
CA TYR A 95 -3.05 13.08 -13.96
C TYR A 95 -3.87 13.58 -12.79
N LEU A 96 -4.43 12.65 -12.03
CA LEU A 96 -5.10 12.91 -10.76
C LEU A 96 -4.57 11.95 -9.68
N ARG A 97 -4.27 12.49 -8.50
CA ARG A 97 -3.95 11.70 -7.32
C ARG A 97 -5.17 11.61 -6.41
N LEU A 98 -5.62 10.38 -6.14
CA LEU A 98 -6.61 10.12 -5.09
C LEU A 98 -5.91 10.00 -3.75
N THR A 99 -6.10 10.97 -2.87
CA THR A 99 -5.59 10.96 -1.51
C THR A 99 -6.74 10.82 -0.52
N ARG A 100 -6.50 10.14 0.59
CA ARG A 100 -7.39 10.21 1.74
C ARG A 100 -7.16 11.54 2.44
N ASP A 101 -8.23 12.16 2.86
CA ASP A 101 -8.17 13.20 3.88
C ASP A 101 -7.86 12.48 5.20
N GLY A 102 -6.57 12.25 5.44
CA GLY A 102 -6.11 11.66 6.69
C GLY A 102 -6.21 12.70 7.77
N GLY A 103 -7.34 12.78 8.45
CA GLY A 103 -7.42 13.54 9.67
C GLY A 103 -6.27 13.15 10.60
N VAL A 104 -5.65 14.13 11.26
CA VAL A 104 -4.64 13.85 12.27
C VAL A 104 -5.35 13.10 13.41
N PRO A 105 -5.00 11.83 13.70
CA PRO A 105 -5.66 11.12 14.77
C PRO A 105 -5.45 11.88 16.08
N GLU A 106 -6.52 12.14 16.77
CA GLU A 106 -6.44 12.66 18.14
C GLU A 106 -5.92 11.53 19.05
N ASN A 107 -5.06 11.85 20.00
CA ASN A 107 -4.47 10.89 20.97
C ASN A 107 -3.44 9.90 20.41
N CYS A 108 -2.64 10.29 19.43
CA CYS A 108 -1.46 9.53 19.04
C CYS A 108 -0.17 10.37 19.16
N LEU A 109 0.94 9.67 19.32
CA LEU A 109 2.26 10.28 19.29
C LEU A 109 2.80 10.20 17.86
N TRP A 110 3.39 11.27 17.39
CA TRP A 110 4.00 11.34 16.05
C TRP A 110 5.49 11.11 16.11
N ALA A 111 5.98 10.39 15.13
CA ALA A 111 7.40 10.19 14.90
C ALA A 111 7.71 10.42 13.41
N ASP A 112 8.73 11.21 13.13
CA ASP A 112 9.15 11.56 11.77
C ASP A 112 9.95 10.43 11.10
N SER A 113 10.36 9.44 11.87
CA SER A 113 11.12 8.29 11.40
C SER A 113 10.97 7.08 12.33
N THR A 114 11.26 5.88 11.79
CA THR A 114 11.33 4.65 12.59
C THR A 114 12.34 4.77 13.73
N ALA A 115 13.46 5.43 13.52
CA ALA A 115 14.47 5.65 14.57
C ALA A 115 13.90 6.48 15.72
N GLN A 116 13.19 7.56 15.43
CA GLN A 116 12.53 8.38 16.45
C GLN A 116 11.42 7.59 17.17
N ALA A 117 10.60 6.82 16.43
CA ALA A 117 9.60 5.96 17.03
C ALA A 117 10.22 4.95 18.02
N VAL A 118 11.34 4.34 17.67
CA VAL A 118 12.07 3.42 18.56
C VAL A 118 12.54 4.13 19.84
N GLU A 119 13.10 5.34 19.72
CA GLU A 119 13.51 6.10 20.91
C GLU A 119 12.32 6.43 21.83
N MET A 120 11.21 6.85 21.27
CA MET A 120 9.99 7.13 22.05
C MET A 120 9.46 5.87 22.75
N LEU A 121 9.46 4.72 22.05
CA LEU A 121 8.97 3.44 22.57
C LEU A 121 9.83 2.87 23.72
N LYS A 122 11.09 3.29 23.87
CA LYS A 122 11.94 2.90 25.00
C LYS A 122 11.36 3.33 26.35
N SER A 123 10.65 4.47 26.40
CA SER A 123 10.06 5.01 27.60
C SER A 123 8.59 4.60 27.83
N ILE A 124 7.96 3.95 26.85
CA ILE A 124 6.57 3.53 26.91
C ILE A 124 6.49 2.08 27.40
N PRO A 125 5.82 1.78 28.51
CA PRO A 125 5.67 0.41 29.02
C PRO A 125 4.65 -0.38 28.19
N GLY A 126 4.69 -1.71 28.33
CA GLY A 126 3.73 -2.63 27.74
C GLY A 126 4.18 -3.21 26.39
N ASN A 127 3.29 -3.96 25.78
CA ASN A 127 3.52 -4.62 24.49
C ASN A 127 3.41 -3.62 23.33
N ILE A 128 4.13 -3.92 22.26
CA ILE A 128 4.19 -3.09 21.05
C ILE A 128 3.70 -3.93 19.88
N PHE A 129 2.63 -3.50 19.22
CA PHE A 129 2.14 -4.15 18.02
C PHE A 129 2.53 -3.34 16.79
N LEU A 130 3.46 -3.89 15.99
CA LEU A 130 3.95 -3.27 14.77
C LEU A 130 3.05 -3.63 13.59
N THR A 131 2.52 -2.61 12.91
CA THR A 131 1.73 -2.75 11.68
C THR A 131 2.44 -2.16 10.45
N THR A 132 3.72 -1.81 10.60
CA THR A 132 4.56 -1.21 9.57
C THR A 132 5.16 -2.23 8.59
N GLY A 133 4.87 -3.52 8.76
CA GLY A 133 5.44 -4.60 7.95
C GLY A 133 6.85 -4.99 8.36
N SER A 134 7.53 -5.79 7.52
CA SER A 134 8.82 -6.40 7.86
C SER A 134 10.06 -5.58 7.50
N LYS A 135 9.93 -4.58 6.60
CA LYS A 135 11.09 -3.87 6.03
C LYS A 135 11.94 -3.15 7.07
N GLU A 136 11.28 -2.55 8.06
CA GLU A 136 11.96 -1.75 9.09
C GLU A 136 12.05 -2.46 10.44
N LEU A 137 11.63 -3.72 10.50
CA LEU A 137 11.60 -4.49 11.74
C LEU A 137 12.96 -4.52 12.46
N LYS A 138 14.05 -4.56 11.69
CA LYS A 138 15.42 -4.55 12.23
C LYS A 138 15.72 -3.32 13.10
N ALA A 139 15.13 -2.16 12.80
CA ALA A 139 15.34 -0.96 13.62
C ALA A 139 14.78 -1.14 15.05
N TYR A 140 13.69 -1.87 15.20
CA TYR A 140 13.04 -2.11 16.48
C TYR A 140 13.82 -3.08 17.39
N THR A 141 14.81 -3.81 16.88
CA THR A 141 15.69 -4.66 17.71
C THR A 141 16.51 -3.88 18.72
N ALA A 142 16.60 -2.55 18.57
CA ALA A 142 17.22 -1.65 19.54
C ALA A 142 16.35 -1.39 20.79
N LEU A 143 15.11 -1.88 20.81
CA LEU A 143 14.26 -1.80 21.98
C LEU A 143 14.73 -2.78 23.06
N PRO A 144 14.80 -2.36 24.33
CA PRO A 144 14.94 -3.29 25.43
C PRO A 144 13.79 -4.32 25.40
N ASP A 145 14.09 -5.57 25.67
CA ASP A 145 13.10 -6.66 25.70
C ASP A 145 12.31 -6.83 24.39
N PHE A 146 12.95 -6.55 23.22
CA PHE A 146 12.34 -6.65 21.90
C PHE A 146 11.57 -7.96 21.72
N ALA A 147 12.22 -9.10 21.99
CA ALA A 147 11.62 -10.42 21.78
C ALA A 147 10.43 -10.71 22.72
N GLN A 148 10.33 -10.01 23.84
CA GLN A 148 9.25 -10.19 24.82
C GLN A 148 8.07 -9.24 24.56
N ARG A 149 8.37 -8.02 24.11
CA ARG A 149 7.38 -6.93 24.00
C ARG A 149 6.82 -6.72 22.60
N VAL A 150 7.61 -7.05 21.57
CA VAL A 150 7.23 -6.72 20.20
C VAL A 150 6.45 -7.85 19.55
N TYR A 151 5.34 -7.48 18.96
CA TYR A 151 4.49 -8.30 18.09
C TYR A 151 4.41 -7.62 16.72
N ALA A 152 4.51 -8.38 15.64
CA ALA A 152 4.48 -7.78 14.30
C ALA A 152 3.46 -8.43 13.37
N ARG A 153 2.68 -7.62 12.70
CA ARG A 153 1.83 -8.04 11.59
C ARG A 153 2.56 -7.78 10.27
N VAL A 154 2.79 -8.85 9.52
CA VAL A 154 3.53 -8.82 8.25
C VAL A 154 2.76 -9.55 7.16
N LEU A 155 3.12 -9.34 5.90
CA LEU A 155 2.56 -10.14 4.81
C LEU A 155 2.96 -11.61 4.97
N PRO A 156 2.05 -12.58 4.67
CA PRO A 156 2.31 -14.00 4.77
C PRO A 156 3.14 -14.53 3.58
N VAL A 157 4.28 -13.87 3.32
CA VAL A 157 5.23 -14.23 2.28
C VAL A 157 6.57 -14.60 2.87
N GLU A 158 7.32 -15.48 2.20
CA GLU A 158 8.58 -16.04 2.70
C GLU A 158 9.56 -14.95 3.17
N GLY A 159 9.78 -13.90 2.37
CA GLY A 159 10.71 -12.82 2.71
C GLY A 159 10.32 -12.05 3.97
N SER A 160 9.02 -11.84 4.21
CA SER A 160 8.55 -11.15 5.42
C SER A 160 8.71 -12.01 6.67
N LEU A 161 8.42 -13.31 6.57
CA LEU A 161 8.59 -14.25 7.69
C LEU A 161 10.07 -14.49 7.98
N ALA A 162 10.91 -14.57 6.96
CA ALA A 162 12.36 -14.66 7.12
C ALA A 162 12.92 -13.44 7.85
N ALA A 163 12.50 -12.23 7.47
CA ALA A 163 12.93 -10.99 8.14
C ALA A 163 12.55 -10.97 9.63
N CYS A 164 11.37 -11.47 10.00
CA CYS A 164 10.98 -11.60 11.42
C CYS A 164 11.91 -12.55 12.18
N ARG A 165 12.20 -13.71 11.61
CA ARG A 165 13.09 -14.69 12.20
C ARG A 165 14.52 -14.16 12.34
N GLU A 166 15.04 -13.48 11.31
CA GLU A 166 16.39 -12.88 11.30
C GLU A 166 16.52 -11.74 12.33
N ALA A 167 15.44 -10.99 12.56
CA ALA A 167 15.39 -9.99 13.62
C ALA A 167 15.30 -10.59 15.03
N GLY A 168 15.12 -11.90 15.17
CA GLY A 168 14.95 -12.57 16.46
C GLY A 168 13.55 -12.43 17.07
N LEU A 169 12.54 -12.10 16.25
CA LEU A 169 11.16 -12.05 16.72
C LEU A 169 10.62 -13.49 16.89
N PRO A 170 10.03 -13.85 18.04
CA PRO A 170 9.45 -15.17 18.25
C PRO A 170 8.31 -15.46 17.26
N ALA A 171 8.18 -16.72 16.86
CA ALA A 171 7.08 -17.13 15.96
C ALA A 171 5.69 -16.83 16.56
N ALA A 172 5.52 -16.95 17.87
CA ALA A 172 4.30 -16.60 18.58
C ALA A 172 3.95 -15.11 18.54
N HIS A 173 4.92 -14.25 18.21
CA HIS A 173 4.76 -12.81 18.08
C HIS A 173 4.67 -12.34 16.62
N THR A 174 4.69 -13.28 15.66
CA THR A 174 4.66 -12.99 14.22
C THR A 174 3.29 -13.35 13.64
N TYR A 175 2.55 -12.35 13.17
CA TYR A 175 1.24 -12.52 12.55
C TYR A 175 1.35 -12.32 11.03
N GLY A 176 1.36 -13.42 10.29
CA GLY A 176 1.33 -13.39 8.82
C GLY A 176 -0.11 -13.18 8.32
N MET A 177 -0.46 -11.98 7.90
CA MET A 177 -1.82 -11.64 7.48
C MET A 177 -1.83 -10.71 6.27
N GLN A 178 -2.75 -10.97 5.34
CA GLN A 178 -3.02 -10.14 4.17
C GLN A 178 -4.24 -9.27 4.44
N GLY A 179 -4.08 -7.93 4.29
CA GLY A 179 -5.22 -7.00 4.36
C GLY A 179 -6.17 -7.10 3.15
N PRO A 180 -7.29 -6.36 3.14
CA PRO A 180 -7.66 -5.32 4.10
C PRO A 180 -8.10 -5.86 5.46
N PHE A 181 -7.92 -5.06 6.51
CA PHE A 181 -8.28 -5.42 7.89
C PHE A 181 -9.50 -4.61 8.33
N SER A 182 -10.44 -5.25 9.02
CA SER A 182 -11.57 -4.56 9.66
C SER A 182 -11.12 -3.81 10.92
N GLU A 183 -11.96 -2.88 11.39
CA GLU A 183 -11.71 -2.17 12.63
C GLU A 183 -11.68 -3.14 13.82
N GLU A 184 -12.64 -4.08 13.88
CA GLU A 184 -12.70 -5.08 14.95
C GLU A 184 -11.40 -5.90 15.03
N LEU A 185 -10.84 -6.29 13.88
CA LEU A 185 -9.59 -7.05 13.84
C LEU A 185 -8.39 -6.22 14.31
N ASN A 186 -8.44 -4.90 14.15
CA ASN A 186 -7.35 -4.04 14.60
C ASN A 186 -7.42 -3.70 16.10
N VAL A 187 -8.59 -3.86 16.73
CA VAL A 187 -8.84 -3.50 18.13
C VAL A 187 -8.89 -4.74 19.04
N ALA A 188 -9.15 -5.92 18.49
CA ALA A 188 -9.19 -7.18 19.24
C ALA A 188 -7.80 -7.68 19.61
#